data_bc304696fe198165d3cfcb0f09e0c112
#
_entry.id   bc304696fe198165d3cfcb0f09e0c112
#
_cell.length_a   1.000
_cell.length_b   1.000
_cell.length_c   1.000
_cell.angle_alpha   90.00
_cell.angle_beta   90.00
_cell.angle_gamma   90.00
#
_symmetry.space_group_name_H-M   'P 1'
#
loop_
_entity.id
_entity.type
_entity.pdbx_description
1 polymer ?
#
loop_
_entity_poly.entity_id
_entity_poly.type
_entity_poly.pdbx_seq_one_letter_code
_entity_poly.pdbx_strand_id
1 'polypeptide(L)'
;SSPSGAGKTTLVSLLSKLDNFEVSISHTTRQPRANEVHDKDYYFITEDKFNRLINDQEFLEYAKVFNNFYGTTRTPVIDKLNKGKNVLFDIDWQSTDQIKNKKLAYKLITFFILPPSKKELFERLSNRDMKDKLIVEERMKQFNRDVLHWINYDYVVINENLEKCYTKIFDLIQAEINNGSKDYD
;
A
#
# COMPACT_ATOMS: atom_id res chain seq x y z
N SER A 1 3.42 -2.68 1.98
CA SER A 1 4.08 -2.28 0.73
C SER A 1 4.58 -3.48 -0.05
N SER A 2 4.92 -3.28 -1.32
CA SER A 2 5.49 -4.35 -2.18
C SER A 2 6.07 -3.78 -3.46
N PRO A 3 6.95 -4.53 -4.15
CA PRO A 3 7.19 -4.31 -5.57
C PRO A 3 5.91 -4.48 -6.39
N SER A 4 5.84 -3.84 -7.55
CA SER A 4 4.70 -3.97 -8.47
C SER A 4 4.51 -5.43 -8.90
N GLY A 5 3.28 -5.94 -8.87
CA GLY A 5 2.96 -7.32 -9.27
C GLY A 5 3.08 -8.38 -8.17
N ALA A 6 3.48 -8.03 -6.95
CA ALA A 6 3.58 -9.00 -5.84
C ALA A 6 2.24 -9.40 -5.19
N GLY A 7 1.11 -8.76 -5.58
CA GLY A 7 -0.24 -9.10 -5.10
C GLY A 7 -0.77 -8.25 -3.95
N LYS A 8 -0.14 -7.12 -3.65
CA LYS A 8 -0.50 -6.21 -2.54
C LYS A 8 -1.99 -5.81 -2.56
N THR A 9 -2.48 -5.27 -3.66
CA THR A 9 -3.86 -4.78 -3.77
C THR A 9 -4.90 -5.87 -3.52
N THR A 10 -4.64 -7.10 -3.97
CA THR A 10 -5.53 -8.24 -3.69
C THR A 10 -5.56 -8.58 -2.19
N LEU A 11 -4.39 -8.59 -1.54
CA LEU A 11 -4.30 -8.83 -0.09
C LEU A 11 -4.99 -7.73 0.71
N VAL A 12 -4.80 -6.46 0.34
CA VAL A 12 -5.49 -5.32 0.97
C VAL A 12 -7.00 -5.44 0.81
N SER A 13 -7.49 -5.81 -0.38
CA SER A 13 -8.92 -6.04 -0.64
C SER A 13 -9.50 -7.18 0.21
N LEU A 14 -8.75 -8.26 0.46
CA LEU A 14 -9.17 -9.35 1.34
C LEU A 14 -9.20 -8.89 2.81
N LEU A 15 -8.17 -8.21 3.27
CA LEU A 15 -8.08 -7.69 4.65
C LEU A 15 -9.16 -6.64 4.93
N SER A 16 -9.57 -5.85 3.95
CA SER A 16 -10.62 -4.83 4.11
C SER A 16 -12.01 -5.40 4.38
N LYS A 17 -12.20 -6.71 4.20
CA LYS A 17 -13.46 -7.41 4.54
C LYS A 17 -13.55 -7.80 6.00
N LEU A 18 -12.47 -7.66 6.76
CA LEU A 18 -12.45 -7.90 8.20
C LEU A 18 -13.20 -6.78 8.93
N ASP A 19 -13.89 -7.15 10.00
CA ASP A 19 -14.55 -6.19 10.88
C ASP A 19 -13.54 -5.17 11.41
N ASN A 20 -13.95 -3.91 11.46
CA ASN A 20 -13.13 -2.78 11.90
C ASN A 20 -11.90 -2.44 11.02
N PHE A 21 -11.76 -3.03 9.82
CA PHE A 21 -10.72 -2.66 8.88
C PHE A 21 -11.28 -1.80 7.74
N GLU A 22 -10.63 -0.70 7.45
CA GLU A 22 -10.98 0.19 6.34
C GLU A 22 -9.74 0.55 5.54
N VAL A 23 -9.87 0.59 4.21
CA VAL A 23 -8.78 1.04 3.33
C VAL A 23 -8.73 2.57 3.31
N SER A 24 -7.53 3.12 3.37
CA SER A 24 -7.34 4.53 3.01
C SER A 24 -7.36 4.68 1.49
N ILE A 25 -8.21 5.58 1.00
CA ILE A 25 -8.29 5.88 -0.42
C ILE A 25 -7.30 6.99 -0.74
N SER A 26 -6.33 6.68 -1.59
CA SER A 26 -5.30 7.65 -2.01
C SER A 26 -5.76 8.50 -3.18
N HIS A 27 -5.24 9.71 -3.27
CA HIS A 27 -5.33 10.56 -4.45
C HIS A 27 -4.27 10.14 -5.47
N THR A 28 -4.57 10.26 -6.75
CA THR A 28 -3.58 10.04 -7.83
C THR A 28 -3.83 10.92 -9.02
N THR A 29 -2.75 11.28 -9.71
CA THR A 29 -2.80 12.00 -11.00
C THR A 29 -2.83 11.05 -12.19
N ARG A 30 -2.71 9.74 -11.95
CA ARG A 30 -2.83 8.71 -12.99
C ARG A 30 -4.27 8.64 -13.50
N GLN A 31 -4.42 8.43 -14.80
CA GLN A 31 -5.73 8.12 -15.38
C GLN A 31 -6.27 6.78 -14.82
N PRO A 32 -7.59 6.69 -14.58
CA PRO A 32 -8.20 5.44 -14.12
C PRO A 32 -8.05 4.34 -15.17
N ARG A 33 -7.89 3.10 -14.71
CA ARG A 33 -8.01 1.92 -15.56
C ARG A 33 -9.47 1.57 -15.81
N ALA A 34 -9.76 0.72 -16.79
CA ALA A 34 -11.11 0.38 -17.23
C ALA A 34 -12.08 -0.04 -16.11
N ASN A 35 -11.56 -0.68 -15.04
CA ASN A 35 -12.38 -1.20 -13.95
C ASN A 35 -12.21 -0.41 -12.64
N GLU A 36 -11.52 0.73 -12.66
CA GLU A 36 -11.32 1.56 -11.48
C GLU A 36 -12.38 2.66 -11.40
N VAL A 37 -12.88 2.89 -10.20
CA VAL A 37 -13.94 3.85 -9.89
C VAL A 37 -13.40 4.96 -9.00
N HIS A 38 -13.68 6.21 -9.36
CA HIS A 38 -13.40 7.38 -8.54
C HIS A 38 -14.09 7.25 -7.17
N ASP A 39 -13.46 7.71 -6.11
CA ASP A 39 -13.90 7.63 -4.70
C ASP A 39 -13.89 6.22 -4.07
N LYS A 40 -13.66 5.19 -4.87
CA LYS A 40 -13.61 3.82 -4.40
C LYS A 40 -12.19 3.24 -4.45
N ASP A 41 -11.56 3.33 -5.61
CA ASP A 41 -10.20 2.81 -5.81
C ASP A 41 -9.16 3.89 -5.54
N TYR A 42 -9.40 5.07 -6.10
CA TYR A 42 -8.60 6.29 -5.92
C TYR A 42 -9.47 7.54 -6.08
N TYR A 43 -9.03 8.65 -5.50
CA TYR A 43 -9.44 9.98 -5.92
C TYR A 43 -8.58 10.39 -7.12
N PHE A 44 -9.11 10.17 -8.35
CA PHE A 44 -8.43 10.57 -9.57
C PHE A 44 -8.56 12.08 -9.75
N ILE A 45 -7.45 12.81 -9.69
CA ILE A 45 -7.40 14.27 -9.73
C ILE A 45 -6.33 14.77 -10.70
N THR A 46 -6.44 16.04 -11.08
CA THR A 46 -5.41 16.69 -11.90
C THR A 46 -4.14 16.97 -11.09
N GLU A 47 -3.00 17.13 -11.77
CA GLU A 47 -1.73 17.49 -11.13
C GLU A 47 -1.84 18.84 -10.40
N ASP A 48 -2.55 19.82 -10.98
CA ASP A 48 -2.77 21.12 -10.33
C ASP A 48 -3.51 20.97 -8.99
N LYS A 49 -4.55 20.13 -8.94
CA LYS A 49 -5.28 19.85 -7.71
C LYS A 49 -4.40 19.11 -6.70
N PHE A 50 -3.56 18.19 -7.15
CA PHE A 50 -2.63 17.48 -6.30
C PHE A 50 -1.60 18.45 -5.68
N ASN A 51 -1.03 19.36 -6.48
CA ASN A 51 -0.09 20.37 -6.02
C ASN A 51 -0.72 21.35 -5.02
N ARG A 52 -1.99 21.69 -5.16
CA ARG A 52 -2.71 22.48 -4.14
C ARG A 52 -2.77 21.74 -2.82
N LEU A 53 -3.13 20.45 -2.81
CA LEU A 53 -3.16 19.64 -1.58
C LEU A 53 -1.77 19.53 -0.92
N ILE A 54 -0.68 19.52 -1.70
CA ILE A 54 0.68 19.59 -1.16
C ILE A 54 0.91 20.95 -0.47
N ASN A 55 0.58 22.04 -1.14
CA ASN A 55 0.79 23.40 -0.62
C ASN A 55 -0.03 23.65 0.66
N ASP A 56 -1.24 23.12 0.69
CA ASP A 56 -2.16 23.21 1.84
C ASP A 56 -1.80 22.22 2.97
N GLN A 57 -0.73 21.42 2.79
CA GLN A 57 -0.25 20.41 3.77
C GLN A 57 -1.30 19.36 4.16
N GLU A 58 -2.22 19.05 3.25
CA GLU A 58 -3.31 18.10 3.48
C GLU A 58 -2.86 16.64 3.50
N PHE A 59 -1.71 16.32 2.88
CA PHE A 59 -1.24 14.96 2.78
C PHE A 59 -0.60 14.45 4.07
N LEU A 60 -0.99 13.24 4.46
CA LEU A 60 -0.28 12.43 5.44
C LEU A 60 1.05 11.93 4.84
N GLU A 61 1.00 11.49 3.60
CA GLU A 61 2.13 11.07 2.79
C GLU A 61 1.84 11.32 1.31
N TYR A 62 2.87 11.50 0.50
CA TYR A 62 2.76 11.48 -0.96
C TYR A 62 4.09 11.10 -1.60
N ALA A 63 4.02 10.47 -2.78
CA ALA A 63 5.18 10.10 -3.56
C ALA A 63 4.91 10.20 -5.06
N LYS A 64 5.98 10.38 -5.83
CA LYS A 64 5.95 10.24 -7.29
C LYS A 64 6.42 8.83 -7.65
N VAL A 65 5.51 8.04 -8.22
CA VAL A 65 5.79 6.67 -8.68
C VAL A 65 5.61 6.61 -10.18
N PHE A 66 6.68 6.28 -10.89
CA PHE A 66 6.80 6.49 -12.33
C PHE A 66 6.53 7.98 -12.65
N ASN A 67 5.59 8.28 -13.52
CA ASN A 67 5.26 9.65 -13.92
C ASN A 67 4.02 10.22 -13.22
N ASN A 68 3.48 9.55 -12.21
CA ASN A 68 2.27 9.96 -11.53
C ASN A 68 2.49 10.19 -10.04
N PHE A 69 1.72 11.11 -9.48
CA PHE A 69 1.68 11.33 -8.04
C PHE A 69 0.63 10.42 -7.39
N TYR A 70 0.95 10.00 -6.17
CA TYR A 70 0.07 9.28 -5.26
C TYR A 70 0.20 9.88 -3.88
N GLY A 71 -0.91 9.99 -3.14
CA GLY A 71 -0.85 10.53 -1.79
C GLY A 71 -2.15 10.31 -1.03
N THR A 72 -2.02 10.17 0.28
CA THR A 72 -3.15 9.97 1.19
C THR A 72 -3.32 11.20 2.07
N THR A 73 -4.50 11.79 2.06
CA THR A 73 -4.83 12.94 2.91
C THR A 73 -4.95 12.52 4.36
N ARG A 74 -4.54 13.42 5.27
CA ARG A 74 -4.43 13.17 6.71
C ARG A 74 -5.79 13.02 7.37
N THR A 75 -6.70 13.96 7.15
CA THR A 75 -7.96 14.06 7.89
C THR A 75 -8.79 12.79 7.85
N PRO A 76 -9.11 12.17 6.67
CA PRO A 76 -9.91 10.95 6.63
C PRO A 76 -9.27 9.76 7.36
N VAL A 77 -7.94 9.68 7.37
CA VAL A 77 -7.20 8.63 8.09
C VAL A 77 -7.36 8.80 9.60
N ILE A 78 -7.08 10.00 10.10
CA ILE A 78 -7.19 10.30 11.54
C ILE A 78 -8.63 10.13 12.04
N ASP A 79 -9.63 10.53 11.26
CA ASP A 79 -11.04 10.36 11.62
C ASP A 79 -11.43 8.88 11.77
N LYS A 80 -10.92 8.02 10.88
CA LYS A 80 -11.12 6.57 10.97
C LYS A 80 -10.45 5.98 12.21
N LEU A 81 -9.20 6.35 12.46
CA LEU A 81 -8.44 5.90 13.64
C LEU A 81 -9.12 6.36 14.95
N ASN A 82 -9.60 7.61 15.03
CA ASN A 82 -10.33 8.14 16.18
C ASN A 82 -11.66 7.41 16.45
N LYS A 83 -12.25 6.81 15.41
CA LYS A 83 -13.45 5.95 15.54
C LYS A 83 -13.10 4.50 15.89
N GLY A 84 -11.86 4.19 16.22
CA GLY A 84 -11.40 2.85 16.58
C GLY A 84 -11.26 1.90 15.39
N LYS A 85 -11.19 2.42 14.16
CA LYS A 85 -10.97 1.61 12.96
C LYS A 85 -9.49 1.33 12.74
N ASN A 86 -9.18 0.15 12.25
CA ASN A 86 -7.87 -0.17 11.70
C ASN A 86 -7.80 0.31 10.25
N VAL A 87 -6.80 1.12 9.93
CA VAL A 87 -6.66 1.68 8.58
C VAL A 87 -5.59 0.94 7.80
N LEU A 88 -5.98 0.39 6.66
CA LEU A 88 -5.09 -0.30 5.72
C LEU A 88 -4.58 0.68 4.67
N PHE A 89 -3.27 0.69 4.45
CA PHE A 89 -2.63 1.47 3.40
C PHE A 89 -2.11 0.57 2.28
N ASP A 90 -2.50 0.87 1.05
CA ASP A 90 -1.95 0.27 -0.18
C ASP A 90 -0.94 1.23 -0.82
N ILE A 91 0.22 1.40 -0.20
CA ILE A 91 1.23 2.40 -0.54
C ILE A 91 2.61 1.78 -0.81
N ASP A 92 3.49 2.56 -1.42
CA ASP A 92 4.88 2.16 -1.68
C ASP A 92 5.80 2.40 -0.47
N TRP A 93 7.09 2.09 -0.62
CA TRP A 93 8.07 2.24 0.45
C TRP A 93 8.33 3.71 0.81
N GLN A 94 8.32 4.65 -0.18
CA GLN A 94 8.54 6.07 0.07
C GLN A 94 7.45 6.66 0.97
N SER A 95 6.21 6.32 0.67
CA SER A 95 5.04 6.70 1.46
C SER A 95 5.05 6.05 2.85
N THR A 96 5.47 4.79 2.95
CA THR A 96 5.61 4.09 4.24
C THR A 96 6.64 4.79 5.14
N ASP A 97 7.80 5.17 4.61
CA ASP A 97 8.85 5.87 5.36
C ASP A 97 8.35 7.24 5.85
N GLN A 98 7.56 7.96 5.05
CA GLN A 98 6.96 9.24 5.47
C GLN A 98 6.00 9.05 6.65
N ILE A 99 5.14 8.03 6.63
CA ILE A 99 4.21 7.75 7.74
C ILE A 99 5.00 7.38 9.00
N LYS A 100 6.02 6.54 8.91
CA LYS A 100 6.90 6.19 10.03
C LYS A 100 7.52 7.43 10.67
N ASN A 101 8.05 8.33 9.85
CA ASN A 101 8.72 9.55 10.31
C ASN A 101 7.76 10.55 10.98
N LYS A 102 6.46 10.47 10.71
CA LYS A 102 5.46 11.34 11.35
C LYS A 102 5.15 10.95 12.80
N LYS A 103 5.56 9.76 13.24
CA LYS A 103 5.41 9.27 14.63
C LYS A 103 4.00 9.55 15.18
N LEU A 104 2.98 9.10 14.46
CA LEU A 104 1.59 9.24 14.90
C LEU A 104 1.39 8.50 16.23
N ALA A 105 0.44 8.97 17.04
CA ALA A 105 0.07 8.35 18.32
C ALA A 105 -0.71 7.03 18.17
N TYR A 106 -0.54 6.35 17.05
CA TYR A 106 -1.20 5.09 16.72
C TYR A 106 -0.16 4.04 16.37
N LYS A 107 -0.42 2.80 16.73
CA LYS A 107 0.44 1.66 16.38
C LYS A 107 0.47 1.50 14.86
N LEU A 108 1.65 1.54 14.29
CA LEU A 108 1.90 1.28 12.87
C LEU A 108 2.57 -0.08 12.73
N ILE A 109 1.99 -0.96 11.90
CA ILE A 109 2.54 -2.26 11.55
C ILE A 109 2.79 -2.29 10.06
N THR A 110 3.98 -2.63 9.66
CA THR A 110 4.40 -2.57 8.26
C THR A 110 4.74 -3.95 7.71
N PHE A 111 4.15 -4.27 6.56
CA PHE A 111 4.37 -5.52 5.83
C PHE A 111 5.02 -5.23 4.48
N PHE A 112 6.07 -5.98 4.16
CA PHE A 112 6.65 -5.99 2.82
C PHE A 112 6.33 -7.32 2.13
N ILE A 113 5.56 -7.24 1.04
CA ILE A 113 5.12 -8.43 0.30
C ILE A 113 6.08 -8.67 -0.86
N LEU A 114 6.66 -9.86 -0.91
CA LEU A 114 7.56 -10.28 -1.97
C LEU A 114 6.90 -11.32 -2.89
N PRO A 115 7.21 -11.31 -4.19
CA PRO A 115 6.91 -12.44 -5.06
C PRO A 115 7.84 -13.62 -4.72
N PRO A 116 7.47 -14.87 -5.06
CA PRO A 116 8.31 -16.04 -4.77
C PRO A 116 9.64 -16.02 -5.53
N SER A 117 9.64 -15.45 -6.74
CA SER A 117 10.86 -15.32 -7.56
C SER A 117 10.73 -14.17 -8.56
N LYS A 118 11.87 -13.74 -9.11
CA LYS A 118 11.89 -12.77 -10.22
C LYS A 118 11.20 -13.31 -11.47
N LYS A 119 11.32 -14.61 -11.73
CA LYS A 119 10.69 -15.27 -12.88
C LYS A 119 9.16 -15.18 -12.77
N GLU A 120 8.62 -15.54 -11.63
CA GLU A 120 7.17 -15.49 -11.42
C GLU A 120 6.64 -14.04 -11.41
N LEU A 121 7.42 -13.11 -10.88
CA LEU A 121 7.08 -11.69 -10.99
C LEU A 121 7.00 -11.23 -12.44
N PHE A 122 7.97 -11.61 -13.26
CA PHE A 122 7.98 -11.30 -14.69
C PHE A 122 6.75 -11.88 -15.40
N GLU A 123 6.39 -13.12 -15.11
CA GLU A 123 5.20 -13.79 -15.67
C GLU A 123 3.90 -13.05 -15.24
N ARG A 124 3.76 -12.69 -13.95
CA ARG A 124 2.62 -11.93 -13.43
C ARG A 124 2.49 -10.54 -14.10
N LEU A 125 3.61 -9.84 -14.26
CA LEU A 125 3.63 -8.54 -14.93
C LEU A 125 3.33 -8.65 -16.41
N SER A 126 3.89 -9.65 -17.09
CA SER A 126 3.64 -9.91 -18.53
C SER A 126 2.16 -10.22 -18.79
N ASN A 127 1.53 -11.02 -17.94
CA ASN A 127 0.10 -11.33 -18.05
C ASN A 127 -0.80 -10.11 -17.78
N ARG A 128 -0.40 -9.22 -16.88
CA ARG A 128 -1.16 -8.01 -16.54
C ARG A 128 -1.03 -6.92 -17.59
N ASP A 129 0.17 -6.73 -18.11
CA ASP A 129 0.52 -5.64 -19.03
C ASP A 129 0.79 -6.17 -20.44
N MET A 130 0.07 -7.21 -20.87
CA MET A 130 0.26 -8.04 -22.08
C MET A 130 0.57 -7.30 -23.39
N LYS A 131 0.36 -5.99 -23.46
CA LYS A 131 0.53 -5.21 -24.69
C LYS A 131 1.77 -4.32 -24.69
N ASP A 132 2.50 -4.21 -23.57
CA ASP A 132 3.64 -3.29 -23.49
C ASP A 132 4.83 -3.88 -22.75
N LYS A 133 5.75 -4.45 -23.54
CA LYS A 133 7.01 -5.02 -23.01
C LYS A 133 7.87 -3.98 -22.28
N LEU A 134 7.83 -2.72 -22.71
CA LEU A 134 8.60 -1.64 -22.08
C LEU A 134 8.13 -1.39 -20.67
N ILE A 135 6.82 -1.43 -20.43
CA ILE A 135 6.25 -1.30 -19.08
C ILE A 135 6.71 -2.44 -18.17
N VAL A 136 6.72 -3.68 -18.67
CA VAL A 136 7.19 -4.84 -17.91
C VAL A 136 8.67 -4.70 -17.54
N GLU A 137 9.52 -4.30 -18.49
CA GLU A 137 10.95 -4.08 -18.26
C GLU A 137 11.20 -2.96 -17.24
N GLU A 138 10.48 -1.85 -17.35
CA GLU A 138 10.58 -0.74 -16.40
C GLU A 138 10.21 -1.19 -14.98
N ARG A 139 9.14 -1.97 -14.83
CA ARG A 139 8.71 -2.53 -13.53
C ARG A 139 9.71 -3.55 -12.98
N MET A 140 10.34 -4.34 -13.83
CA MET A 140 11.40 -5.27 -13.41
C MET A 140 12.67 -4.52 -12.95
N LYS A 141 13.02 -3.41 -13.60
CA LYS A 141 14.11 -2.53 -13.12
C LYS A 141 13.75 -1.91 -11.77
N GLN A 142 12.51 -1.44 -11.61
CA GLN A 142 12.03 -0.88 -10.36
C GLN A 142 12.03 -1.91 -9.23
N PHE A 143 11.69 -3.17 -9.51
CA PHE A 143 11.75 -4.27 -8.53
C PHE A 143 13.11 -4.36 -7.83
N ASN A 144 14.21 -4.26 -8.58
CA ASN A 144 15.56 -4.35 -7.99
C ASN A 144 15.87 -3.19 -7.02
N ARG A 145 15.21 -2.06 -7.16
CA ARG A 145 15.31 -0.92 -6.24
C ARG A 145 14.38 -1.10 -5.04
N ASP A 146 13.12 -1.42 -5.31
CA ASP A 146 12.09 -1.55 -4.27
C ASP A 146 12.43 -2.66 -3.27
N VAL A 147 12.96 -3.79 -3.75
CA VAL A 147 13.27 -4.93 -2.90
C VAL A 147 14.29 -4.62 -1.81
N LEU A 148 15.17 -3.65 -2.00
CA LEU A 148 16.19 -3.28 -1.01
C LEU A 148 15.60 -2.64 0.26
N HIS A 149 14.35 -2.17 0.20
CA HIS A 149 13.67 -1.51 1.31
C HIS A 149 12.99 -2.49 2.28
N TRP A 150 12.97 -3.80 2.00
CA TRP A 150 12.35 -4.81 2.87
C TRP A 150 12.88 -4.77 4.32
N ILE A 151 14.14 -4.43 4.52
CA ILE A 151 14.80 -4.38 5.83
C ILE A 151 14.17 -3.35 6.79
N ASN A 152 13.45 -2.37 6.24
CA ASN A 152 12.80 -1.31 7.01
C ASN A 152 11.39 -1.69 7.50
N TYR A 153 10.93 -2.91 7.24
CA TYR A 153 9.57 -3.36 7.57
C TYR A 153 9.56 -4.30 8.77
N ASP A 154 8.46 -4.27 9.53
CA ASP A 154 8.29 -5.14 10.69
C ASP A 154 8.18 -6.60 10.25
N TYR A 155 7.51 -6.85 9.13
CA TYR A 155 7.30 -8.18 8.58
C TYR A 155 7.55 -8.23 7.08
N VAL A 156 8.19 -9.33 6.66
CA VAL A 156 8.37 -9.67 5.23
C VAL A 156 7.63 -10.97 4.96
N VAL A 157 6.75 -10.96 3.96
CA VAL A 157 5.93 -12.12 3.60
C VAL A 157 6.07 -12.42 2.12
N ILE A 158 6.34 -13.70 1.80
CA ILE A 158 6.43 -14.16 0.41
C ILE A 158 5.05 -14.62 -0.06
N ASN A 159 4.56 -14.06 -1.16
CA ASN A 159 3.27 -14.41 -1.75
C ASN A 159 3.45 -15.51 -2.82
N GLU A 160 3.72 -16.73 -2.35
CA GLU A 160 3.72 -17.94 -3.18
C GLU A 160 2.28 -18.37 -3.52
N ASN A 161 1.43 -18.35 -2.52
CA ASN A 161 0.02 -18.65 -2.59
C ASN A 161 -0.76 -17.58 -1.84
N LEU A 162 -1.77 -17.02 -2.49
CA LEU A 162 -2.53 -15.89 -1.95
C LEU A 162 -3.20 -16.20 -0.62
N GLU A 163 -3.82 -17.38 -0.49
CA GLU A 163 -4.55 -17.81 0.72
C GLU A 163 -3.60 -17.97 1.90
N LYS A 164 -2.47 -18.67 1.69
CA LYS A 164 -1.44 -18.84 2.72
C LYS A 164 -0.81 -17.51 3.13
N CYS A 165 -0.55 -16.63 2.16
CA CYS A 165 -0.03 -15.31 2.40
C CYS A 165 -1.01 -14.46 3.23
N TYR A 166 -2.29 -14.47 2.87
CA TYR A 166 -3.36 -13.80 3.60
C TYR A 166 -3.45 -14.32 5.05
N THR A 167 -3.52 -15.64 5.25
CA THR A 167 -3.59 -16.25 6.58
C THR A 167 -2.41 -15.83 7.46
N LYS A 168 -1.19 -15.87 6.91
CA LYS A 168 0.01 -15.45 7.63
C LYS A 168 -0.04 -13.97 8.05
N ILE A 169 -0.47 -13.07 7.16
CA ILE A 169 -0.62 -11.65 7.47
C ILE A 169 -1.70 -11.45 8.53
N PHE A 170 -2.83 -12.12 8.39
CA PHE A 170 -3.93 -12.06 9.35
C PHE A 170 -3.48 -12.48 10.76
N ASP A 171 -2.80 -13.62 10.89
CA ASP A 171 -2.30 -14.13 12.17
C ASP A 171 -1.31 -13.15 12.82
N LEU A 172 -0.41 -12.57 12.03
CA LEU A 172 0.53 -11.54 12.50
C LEU A 172 -0.20 -10.28 12.99
N ILE A 173 -1.21 -9.82 12.26
CA ILE A 173 -2.03 -8.66 12.68
C ILE A 173 -2.75 -8.98 13.99
N GLN A 174 -3.36 -10.16 14.13
CA GLN A 174 -4.06 -10.56 15.35
C GLN A 174 -3.09 -10.62 16.55
N ALA A 175 -1.89 -11.15 16.36
CA ALA A 175 -0.86 -11.19 17.40
C ALA A 175 -0.47 -9.76 17.85
N GLU A 176 -0.31 -8.83 16.91
CA GLU A 176 0.01 -7.44 17.21
C GLU A 176 -1.10 -6.68 17.94
N ILE A 177 -2.37 -6.95 17.58
CA ILE A 177 -3.53 -6.37 18.28
C ILE A 177 -3.60 -6.92 19.71
N ASN A 178 -3.44 -8.23 19.89
CA ASN A 178 -3.52 -8.87 21.21
C ASN A 178 -2.36 -8.46 22.13
N ASN A 179 -1.16 -8.26 21.61
CA ASN A 179 -0.01 -7.79 22.39
C ASN A 179 -0.17 -6.34 22.84
N GLY A 180 -0.78 -5.47 22.03
CA GLY A 180 -1.08 -4.09 22.41
C GLY A 180 -2.15 -3.96 23.50
N SER A 181 -2.97 -4.99 23.71
CA SER A 181 -4.01 -5.00 24.76
C SER A 181 -3.48 -5.38 26.15
N LYS A 182 -2.23 -5.85 26.24
CA LYS A 182 -1.59 -6.25 27.51
C LYS A 182 -0.82 -5.15 28.22
N ASP A 183 -0.62 -4.02 27.55
CA ASP A 183 0.15 -2.89 28.11
C ASP A 183 -0.73 -1.89 28.92
N TYR A 184 -2.00 -2.23 29.21
CA TYR A 184 -2.96 -1.39 29.92
C TYR A 184 -3.59 -2.04 31.15
N ASP A 185 -2.99 -3.12 31.70
CA ASP A 185 -3.39 -3.71 33.00
C ASP A 185 -2.38 -3.40 34.11
#